data_eeaa476fb05c2b7c233d313b20c6961a
#
_entry.id   eeaa476fb05c2b7c233d313b20c6961a
#
_cell.length_a   1.000
_cell.length_b   1.000
_cell.length_c   1.000
_cell.angle_alpha   90.00
_cell.angle_beta   90.00
_cell.angle_gamma   90.00
#
_symmetry.space_group_name_H-M   'P 1'
#
loop_
_entity.id
_entity.type
_entity.pdbx_description
1 polymer ?
#
loop_
_entity_poly.entity_id
_entity_poly.type
_entity_poly.pdbx_seq_one_letter_code
_entity_poly.pdbx_strand_id
1 'polypeptide(L)'
;NKLDTLEAAVAFVLDASGSMSGQFSKGNVQSVLDRIAVLAAQFDDDGEMDVWGFGEKHKKYPNVTLDNLDTYIQSIRGSGKRSAWENLPGLGGTNNEPPVMEEIVDYFKDSKIPVYVVFITDGGISKTRAIKDAIRRSANYPIFWKFVGLGGSSYGILKNLDDFTDRRV
;
A
#
# COMPACT_ATOMS: atom_id res chain seq x y z
N ASN A 1 -6.73 -29.51 -3.57
CA ASN A 1 -7.38 -28.36 -4.16
C ASN A 1 -6.35 -27.35 -4.61
N LYS A 2 -6.51 -26.82 -5.80
CA LYS A 2 -5.56 -25.86 -6.34
C LYS A 2 -5.44 -24.61 -5.48
N LEU A 3 -6.53 -24.17 -4.87
CA LEU A 3 -6.51 -22.99 -4.01
C LEU A 3 -5.63 -23.18 -2.79
N ASP A 4 -5.49 -24.39 -2.31
CA ASP A 4 -4.68 -24.69 -1.14
C ASP A 4 -3.18 -24.60 -1.43
N THR A 5 -2.80 -24.66 -2.71
CA THR A 5 -1.41 -24.60 -3.10
C THR A 5 -0.97 -23.24 -3.63
N LEU A 6 -1.92 -22.31 -3.78
CA LEU A 6 -1.59 -20.96 -4.24
C LEU A 6 -0.95 -20.16 -3.12
N GLU A 7 0.24 -19.66 -3.38
CA GLU A 7 0.93 -18.78 -2.46
C GLU A 7 1.24 -17.47 -3.16
N ALA A 8 1.16 -16.40 -2.41
CA ALA A 8 1.51 -15.08 -2.87
C ALA A 8 2.06 -14.28 -1.71
N ALA A 9 2.90 -13.32 -2.00
CA ALA A 9 3.27 -12.32 -1.01
C ALA A 9 2.31 -11.15 -1.14
N VAL A 10 1.93 -10.56 -0.03
CA VAL A 10 1.05 -9.38 -0.03
C VAL A 10 1.77 -8.25 0.69
N ALA A 11 1.74 -7.08 0.10
CA ALA A 11 2.31 -5.88 0.69
C ALA A 11 1.29 -4.76 0.65
N PHE A 12 1.32 -3.89 1.64
CA PHE A 12 0.45 -2.73 1.72
C PHE A 12 1.26 -1.46 1.61
N VAL A 13 0.73 -0.48 0.90
CA VAL A 13 1.31 0.86 0.82
C VAL A 13 0.26 1.85 1.28
N LEU A 14 0.59 2.62 2.30
CA LEU A 14 -0.34 3.57 2.91
C LEU A 14 0.03 4.99 2.51
N ASP A 15 -0.91 5.66 1.86
CA ASP A 15 -0.77 7.07 1.54
C ASP A 15 -0.95 7.88 2.82
N ALA A 16 0.11 8.55 3.26
CA ALA A 16 0.09 9.35 4.48
C ALA A 16 0.10 10.85 4.19
N SER A 17 -0.23 11.25 2.96
CA SER A 17 -0.32 12.67 2.61
C SER A 17 -1.40 13.37 3.43
N GLY A 18 -1.32 14.70 3.49
CA GLY A 18 -2.23 15.49 4.33
C GLY A 18 -3.70 15.28 4.03
N SER A 19 -4.05 15.04 2.75
CA SER A 19 -5.43 14.79 2.36
C SER A 19 -6.02 13.53 2.99
N MET A 20 -5.17 12.63 3.47
CA MET A 20 -5.60 11.39 4.12
C MET A 20 -5.92 11.55 5.62
N SER A 21 -5.76 12.75 6.18
CA SER A 21 -5.94 12.95 7.63
C SER A 21 -7.30 12.47 8.14
N GLY A 22 -8.37 12.78 7.41
CA GLY A 22 -9.71 12.33 7.79
C GLY A 22 -9.84 10.81 7.73
N GLN A 23 -9.18 10.19 6.77
CA GLN A 23 -9.24 8.74 6.61
C GLN A 23 -8.53 8.02 7.75
N PHE A 24 -7.42 8.57 8.23
CA PHE A 24 -6.74 8.03 9.41
C PHE A 24 -7.55 8.25 10.68
N SER A 25 -8.02 9.47 10.89
CA SER A 25 -8.70 9.83 12.15
C SER A 25 -10.06 9.16 12.30
N LYS A 26 -10.76 8.91 11.20
CA LYS A 26 -12.06 8.23 11.23
C LYS A 26 -11.94 6.71 11.26
N GLY A 27 -10.72 6.19 11.20
CA GLY A 27 -10.49 4.74 11.22
C GLY A 27 -10.73 4.04 9.88
N ASN A 28 -10.87 4.79 8.80
CA ASN A 28 -11.12 4.19 7.48
C ASN A 28 -9.91 3.42 6.96
N VAL A 29 -8.71 3.91 7.21
CA VAL A 29 -7.48 3.21 6.79
C VAL A 29 -7.39 1.87 7.52
N GLN A 30 -7.62 1.87 8.83
CA GLN A 30 -7.61 0.63 9.62
C GLN A 30 -8.70 -0.33 9.13
N SER A 31 -9.89 0.19 8.85
CA SER A 31 -11.02 -0.63 8.40
C SER A 31 -10.74 -1.32 7.07
N VAL A 32 -10.15 -0.61 6.12
CA VAL A 32 -9.79 -1.19 4.81
C VAL A 32 -8.67 -2.22 5.01
N LEU A 33 -7.67 -1.89 5.82
CA LEU A 33 -6.58 -2.81 6.12
C LEU A 33 -7.12 -4.10 6.73
N ASP A 34 -8.04 -3.99 7.69
CA ASP A 34 -8.65 -5.15 8.32
C ASP A 34 -9.28 -6.09 7.30
N ARG A 35 -10.10 -5.53 6.40
CA ARG A 35 -10.83 -6.35 5.43
C ARG A 35 -9.91 -7.04 4.44
N ILE A 36 -8.91 -6.30 3.95
CA ILE A 36 -8.00 -6.86 2.95
C ILE A 36 -7.03 -7.83 3.59
N ALA A 37 -6.54 -7.53 4.79
CA ALA A 37 -5.57 -8.40 5.45
C ALA A 37 -6.16 -9.77 5.80
N VAL A 38 -7.42 -9.81 6.22
CA VAL A 38 -8.09 -11.08 6.53
C VAL A 38 -8.16 -11.96 5.28
N LEU A 39 -8.50 -11.37 4.14
CA LEU A 39 -8.51 -12.12 2.88
C LEU A 39 -7.10 -12.50 2.43
N ALA A 40 -6.17 -11.55 2.52
CA ALA A 40 -4.81 -11.75 2.04
C ALA A 40 -4.05 -12.81 2.83
N ALA A 41 -4.31 -12.90 4.12
CA ALA A 41 -3.62 -13.86 4.98
C ALA A 41 -3.86 -15.31 4.55
N GLN A 42 -4.94 -15.57 3.82
CA GLN A 42 -5.22 -16.91 3.31
C GLN A 42 -4.28 -17.30 2.17
N PHE A 43 -3.69 -16.33 1.49
CA PHE A 43 -2.83 -16.55 0.34
C PHE A 43 -1.37 -16.23 0.63
N ASP A 44 -1.11 -15.43 1.66
CA ASP A 44 0.25 -15.01 2.00
C ASP A 44 1.07 -16.22 2.47
N ASP A 45 2.31 -16.28 2.02
CA ASP A 45 3.16 -17.44 2.22
C ASP A 45 3.50 -17.71 3.69
N ASP A 46 3.62 -16.65 4.51
CA ASP A 46 4.00 -16.80 5.92
C ASP A 46 3.03 -16.10 6.87
N GLY A 47 1.98 -15.47 6.32
CA GLY A 47 1.02 -14.74 7.15
C GLY A 47 1.54 -13.40 7.66
N GLU A 48 2.72 -12.99 7.25
CA GLU A 48 3.31 -11.70 7.62
C GLU A 48 3.40 -10.83 6.38
N MET A 49 2.56 -9.81 6.34
CA MET A 49 2.45 -8.95 5.17
C MET A 49 3.27 -7.69 5.35
N ASP A 50 4.07 -7.35 4.34
CA ASP A 50 4.92 -6.17 4.38
C ASP A 50 4.08 -4.89 4.30
N VAL A 51 4.54 -3.82 4.96
CA VAL A 51 3.84 -2.55 4.96
C VAL A 51 4.82 -1.40 4.73
N TRP A 52 4.46 -0.52 3.81
CA TRP A 52 5.16 0.74 3.59
C TRP A 52 4.20 1.89 3.80
N GLY A 53 4.72 3.03 4.19
CA GLY A 53 3.98 4.27 4.22
C GLY A 53 4.75 5.34 3.48
N PHE A 54 4.04 6.29 2.88
CA PHE A 54 4.70 7.37 2.18
C PHE A 54 3.93 8.69 2.33
N GLY A 55 4.67 9.75 2.25
CA GLY A 55 4.19 11.12 2.11
C GLY A 55 5.23 11.80 1.26
N GLU A 56 5.88 12.83 1.76
CA GLU A 56 7.05 13.39 1.10
C GLU A 56 8.19 12.38 1.10
N LYS A 57 8.35 11.66 2.20
CA LYS A 57 9.32 10.57 2.35
C LYS A 57 8.57 9.25 2.48
N HIS A 58 9.30 8.15 2.54
CA HIS A 58 8.68 6.84 2.71
C HIS A 58 9.47 6.01 3.71
N LYS A 59 8.81 4.98 4.24
CA LYS A 59 9.40 4.12 5.25
C LYS A 59 8.75 2.75 5.20
N LYS A 60 9.54 1.70 5.46
CA LYS A 60 8.99 0.37 5.66
C LYS A 60 8.70 0.17 7.15
N TYR A 61 7.49 -0.29 7.45
CA TYR A 61 7.02 -0.52 8.80
C TYR A 61 7.11 -2.00 9.16
N PRO A 62 6.92 -2.35 10.45
CA PRO A 62 6.86 -3.76 10.82
C PRO A 62 5.74 -4.47 10.06
N ASN A 63 5.92 -5.76 9.82
CA ASN A 63 4.93 -6.54 9.09
C ASN A 63 3.62 -6.60 9.87
N VAL A 64 2.50 -6.60 9.14
CA VAL A 64 1.19 -6.80 9.73
C VAL A 64 0.84 -8.28 9.69
N THR A 65 0.27 -8.77 10.78
CA THR A 65 -0.22 -10.14 10.91
C THR A 65 -1.63 -10.08 11.47
N LEU A 66 -2.33 -11.21 11.49
CA LEU A 66 -3.66 -11.23 12.10
C LEU A 66 -3.58 -10.93 13.60
N ASP A 67 -2.46 -11.21 14.25
CA ASP A 67 -2.28 -10.98 15.69
C ASP A 67 -2.18 -9.48 16.02
N ASN A 68 -1.55 -8.67 15.14
CA ASN A 68 -1.36 -7.25 15.43
C ASN A 68 -2.28 -6.34 14.61
N LEU A 69 -3.18 -6.93 13.84
CA LEU A 69 -4.00 -6.19 12.90
C LEU A 69 -4.90 -5.15 13.56
N ASP A 70 -5.53 -5.50 14.67
CA ASP A 70 -6.57 -4.66 15.31
C ASP A 70 -6.07 -3.27 15.66
N THR A 71 -4.82 -3.15 16.08
CA THR A 71 -4.25 -1.88 16.52
C THR A 71 -3.10 -1.42 15.63
N TYR A 72 -2.98 -1.98 14.45
CA TYR A 72 -1.80 -1.77 13.62
C TYR A 72 -1.58 -0.31 13.25
N ILE A 73 -2.63 0.35 12.72
CA ILE A 73 -2.50 1.75 12.29
C ILE A 73 -2.17 2.66 13.48
N GLN A 74 -2.82 2.44 14.61
CA GLN A 74 -2.53 3.21 15.82
C GLN A 74 -1.07 3.02 16.23
N SER A 75 -0.58 1.78 16.13
CA SER A 75 0.79 1.43 16.48
C SER A 75 1.81 2.18 15.62
N ILE A 76 1.61 2.22 14.30
CA ILE A 76 2.57 2.87 13.41
C ILE A 76 2.46 4.40 13.44
N ARG A 77 1.30 4.94 13.82
CA ARG A 77 1.16 6.38 14.01
C ARG A 77 1.91 6.87 15.25
N GLY A 78 2.22 5.95 16.13
CA GLY A 78 3.03 6.23 17.31
C GLY A 78 2.28 6.91 18.41
N SER A 79 2.95 7.06 19.54
CA SER A 79 2.35 7.57 20.78
C SER A 79 2.68 9.05 20.96
N GLY A 80 2.43 9.86 19.95
CA GLY A 80 2.31 11.27 20.23
C GLY A 80 3.47 12.20 19.92
N LYS A 81 4.47 11.78 19.15
CA LYS A 81 5.50 12.71 18.72
C LYS A 81 5.41 13.06 17.24
N ARG A 82 4.26 12.83 16.68
CA ARG A 82 4.01 13.21 15.30
C ARG A 82 3.53 14.66 15.25
N SER A 83 3.98 15.40 14.24
CA SER A 83 3.47 16.75 14.01
C SER A 83 1.99 16.70 13.68
N ALA A 84 1.25 17.77 13.99
CA ALA A 84 -0.19 17.80 13.79
C ALA A 84 -0.61 17.58 12.33
N TRP A 85 0.28 17.94 11.40
CA TRP A 85 0.01 17.82 9.95
C TRP A 85 0.53 16.52 9.34
N GLU A 86 1.16 15.68 10.13
CA GLU A 86 1.65 14.39 9.65
C GLU A 86 0.71 13.26 10.06
N ASN A 87 0.37 12.39 9.11
CA ASN A 87 -0.41 11.20 9.43
C ASN A 87 0.48 10.07 9.95
N LEU A 88 1.68 9.95 9.40
CA LEU A 88 2.69 9.02 9.91
C LEU A 88 3.95 9.81 10.24
N PRO A 89 4.58 9.54 11.40
CA PRO A 89 5.72 10.34 11.86
C PRO A 89 6.88 10.35 10.86
N GLY A 90 7.38 11.54 10.58
CA GLY A 90 8.58 11.72 9.76
C GLY A 90 8.37 11.64 8.25
N LEU A 91 7.15 11.38 7.77
CA LEU A 91 6.92 11.24 6.33
C LEU A 91 6.49 12.53 5.63
N GLY A 92 6.12 13.56 6.38
CA GLY A 92 5.66 14.82 5.80
C GLY A 92 4.21 14.76 5.39
N GLY A 93 3.76 15.78 4.70
CA GLY A 93 2.34 15.94 4.33
C GLY A 93 2.06 15.95 2.83
N THR A 94 3.08 15.91 1.99
CA THR A 94 2.87 15.84 0.53
C THR A 94 2.86 14.38 0.08
N ASN A 95 2.59 14.14 -1.20
CA ASN A 95 2.58 12.78 -1.72
C ASN A 95 3.63 12.62 -2.82
N ASN A 96 4.53 11.68 -2.60
CA ASN A 96 5.61 11.38 -3.53
C ASN A 96 5.68 9.85 -3.70
N GLU A 97 4.85 9.32 -4.60
CA GLU A 97 4.66 7.89 -4.78
C GLU A 97 5.85 7.16 -5.43
N PRO A 98 6.52 7.70 -6.46
CA PRO A 98 7.51 6.92 -7.19
C PRO A 98 8.63 6.32 -6.36
N PRO A 99 9.24 7.02 -5.39
CA PRO A 99 10.33 6.40 -4.62
C PRO A 99 9.92 5.16 -3.84
N VAL A 100 8.72 5.15 -3.24
CA VAL A 100 8.28 3.97 -2.49
C VAL A 100 7.99 2.81 -3.45
N MET A 101 7.46 3.11 -4.62
CA MET A 101 7.21 2.08 -5.62
C MET A 101 8.51 1.44 -6.10
N GLU A 102 9.56 2.24 -6.31
CA GLU A 102 10.85 1.72 -6.72
C GLU A 102 11.50 0.87 -5.64
N GLU A 103 11.36 1.28 -4.38
CA GLU A 103 11.86 0.48 -3.27
C GLU A 103 11.16 -0.88 -3.21
N ILE A 104 9.85 -0.90 -3.42
CA ILE A 104 9.07 -2.14 -3.42
C ILE A 104 9.50 -3.06 -4.56
N VAL A 105 9.72 -2.51 -5.75
CA VAL A 105 10.20 -3.30 -6.89
C VAL A 105 11.55 -3.94 -6.55
N ASP A 106 12.47 -3.16 -5.99
CA ASP A 106 13.76 -3.69 -5.59
C ASP A 106 13.65 -4.78 -4.52
N TYR A 107 12.72 -4.59 -3.58
CA TYR A 107 12.52 -5.54 -2.49
C TYR A 107 12.02 -6.88 -3.01
N PHE A 108 11.14 -6.87 -4.00
CA PHE A 108 10.48 -8.09 -4.49
C PHE A 108 10.98 -8.59 -5.84
N LYS A 109 11.96 -7.96 -6.44
CA LYS A 109 12.39 -8.31 -7.81
C LYS A 109 12.84 -9.76 -7.96
N ASP A 110 13.32 -10.37 -6.88
CA ASP A 110 13.79 -11.76 -6.91
C ASP A 110 12.75 -12.75 -6.39
N SER A 111 11.52 -12.30 -6.17
CA SER A 111 10.46 -13.15 -5.66
C SER A 111 10.14 -14.27 -6.65
N LYS A 112 9.96 -15.47 -6.15
CA LYS A 112 9.57 -16.61 -6.96
C LYS A 112 8.08 -16.87 -6.96
N ILE A 113 7.34 -16.10 -6.16
CA ILE A 113 5.88 -16.17 -6.09
C ILE A 113 5.30 -14.81 -6.45
N PRO A 114 4.04 -14.77 -6.87
CA PRO A 114 3.39 -13.48 -7.17
C PRO A 114 3.37 -12.58 -5.94
N VAL A 115 3.53 -11.28 -6.17
CA VAL A 115 3.48 -10.26 -5.13
C VAL A 115 2.34 -9.32 -5.45
N TYR A 116 1.37 -9.21 -4.55
CA TYR A 116 0.26 -8.27 -4.70
C TYR A 116 0.50 -7.08 -3.79
N VAL A 117 0.65 -5.91 -4.40
CA VAL A 117 0.89 -4.66 -3.68
C VAL A 117 -0.42 -3.88 -3.64
N VAL A 118 -0.98 -3.73 -2.47
CA VAL A 118 -2.25 -3.03 -2.25
C VAL A 118 -1.92 -1.59 -1.84
N PHE A 119 -2.27 -0.64 -2.69
CA PHE A 119 -1.94 0.77 -2.53
C PHE A 119 -3.19 1.50 -2.03
N ILE A 120 -3.19 1.92 -0.78
CA ILE A 120 -4.35 2.55 -0.14
C ILE A 120 -4.17 4.07 -0.14
N THR A 121 -5.03 4.77 -0.87
CA THR A 121 -4.91 6.21 -1.08
C THR A 121 -6.30 6.81 -1.27
N ASP A 122 -6.40 8.14 -1.17
CA ASP A 122 -7.67 8.84 -1.42
C ASP A 122 -7.80 9.30 -2.88
N GLY A 123 -6.84 8.95 -3.71
CA GLY A 123 -6.88 9.33 -5.12
C GLY A 123 -6.18 10.64 -5.45
N GLY A 124 -5.59 11.31 -4.47
CA GLY A 124 -4.87 12.55 -4.69
C GLY A 124 -3.48 12.34 -5.26
N ILE A 125 -3.40 11.63 -6.37
CA ILE A 125 -2.14 11.26 -7.00
C ILE A 125 -1.74 12.34 -8.00
N SER A 126 -0.52 12.86 -7.88
CA SER A 126 -0.05 13.96 -8.73
C SER A 126 1.00 13.54 -9.77
N LYS A 127 1.70 12.45 -9.54
CA LYS A 127 2.83 12.03 -10.39
C LYS A 127 2.48 10.83 -11.25
N THR A 128 1.35 10.91 -11.95
CA THR A 128 0.77 9.80 -12.70
C THR A 128 1.75 9.18 -13.70
N ARG A 129 2.51 10.01 -14.42
CA ARG A 129 3.45 9.49 -15.42
C ARG A 129 4.55 8.67 -14.79
N ALA A 130 5.15 9.17 -13.71
CA ALA A 130 6.21 8.46 -13.01
C ALA A 130 5.69 7.18 -12.38
N ILE A 131 4.45 7.19 -11.90
CA ILE A 131 3.81 6.00 -11.35
C ILE A 131 3.63 4.95 -12.43
N LYS A 132 3.14 5.34 -13.60
CA LYS A 132 2.98 4.42 -14.73
C LYS A 132 4.33 3.85 -15.17
N ASP A 133 5.38 4.66 -15.17
CA ASP A 133 6.71 4.18 -15.51
C ASP A 133 7.21 3.13 -14.51
N ALA A 134 6.96 3.35 -13.21
CA ALA A 134 7.31 2.37 -12.18
C ALA A 134 6.57 1.06 -12.39
N ILE A 135 5.28 1.14 -12.73
CA ILE A 135 4.48 -0.06 -13.02
C ILE A 135 5.03 -0.79 -14.23
N ARG A 136 5.41 -0.07 -15.28
CA ARG A 136 5.99 -0.69 -16.48
C ARG A 136 7.28 -1.41 -16.17
N ARG A 137 8.16 -0.79 -15.38
CA ARG A 137 9.42 -1.45 -15.00
C ARG A 137 9.16 -2.71 -14.20
N SER A 138 8.16 -2.68 -13.33
CA SER A 138 7.81 -3.84 -12.51
C SER A 138 7.16 -4.97 -13.32
N ALA A 139 6.73 -4.70 -14.54
CA ALA A 139 6.09 -5.71 -15.39
C ALA A 139 7.01 -6.89 -15.73
N ASN A 140 8.32 -6.72 -15.56
CA ASN A 140 9.29 -7.81 -15.76
C ASN A 140 9.37 -8.75 -14.57
N TYR A 141 8.68 -8.44 -13.47
CA TYR A 141 8.71 -9.18 -12.23
C TYR A 141 7.29 -9.62 -11.87
N PRO A 142 7.10 -10.60 -11.00
CA PRO A 142 5.75 -11.04 -10.61
C PRO A 142 5.11 -10.10 -9.58
N ILE A 143 5.12 -8.82 -9.86
CA ILE A 143 4.59 -7.78 -8.97
C ILE A 143 3.33 -7.19 -9.60
N PHE A 144 2.22 -7.24 -8.86
CA PHE A 144 0.92 -6.76 -9.32
C PHE A 144 0.44 -5.66 -8.37
N TRP A 145 0.04 -4.53 -8.94
CA TRP A 145 -0.38 -3.35 -8.18
C TRP A 145 -1.90 -3.27 -8.14
N LYS A 146 -2.44 -3.06 -6.96
CA LYS A 146 -3.88 -2.88 -6.78
C LYS A 146 -4.11 -1.59 -6.00
N PHE A 147 -4.86 -0.67 -6.58
CA PHE A 147 -5.13 0.63 -5.98
C PHE A 147 -6.51 0.63 -5.34
N VAL A 148 -6.57 0.98 -4.07
CA VAL A 148 -7.80 1.05 -3.29
C VAL A 148 -8.04 2.50 -2.89
N GLY A 149 -9.14 3.06 -3.34
CA GLY A 149 -9.50 4.44 -3.06
C GLY A 149 -10.35 4.58 -1.82
N LEU A 150 -10.10 5.64 -1.05
CA LEU A 150 -10.85 5.96 0.16
C LEU A 150 -11.49 7.33 0.04
N GLY A 151 -12.80 7.37 -0.18
CA GLY A 151 -13.60 8.59 -0.05
C GLY A 151 -13.21 9.78 -0.89
N GLY A 152 -12.24 9.65 -1.76
CA GLY A 152 -11.76 10.76 -2.58
C GLY A 152 -12.62 11.02 -3.81
N SER A 153 -12.39 12.16 -4.44
CA SER A 153 -13.07 12.54 -5.66
C SER A 153 -12.27 12.24 -6.92
N SER A 154 -11.04 11.70 -6.76
CA SER A 154 -10.12 11.49 -7.88
C SER A 154 -10.02 10.02 -8.30
N TYR A 155 -11.12 9.30 -8.22
CA TYR A 155 -11.14 7.88 -8.54
C TYR A 155 -10.82 7.59 -10.01
N GLY A 156 -10.99 8.55 -10.90
CA GLY A 156 -10.66 8.35 -12.31
C GLY A 156 -9.20 7.99 -12.53
N ILE A 157 -8.30 8.61 -11.78
CA ILE A 157 -6.87 8.31 -11.88
C ILE A 157 -6.58 6.91 -11.35
N LEU A 158 -7.18 6.56 -10.21
CA LEU A 158 -6.98 5.22 -9.63
C LEU A 158 -7.50 4.14 -10.56
N LYS A 159 -8.68 4.38 -11.18
CA LYS A 159 -9.24 3.43 -12.13
C LYS A 159 -8.31 3.23 -13.32
N ASN A 160 -7.74 4.31 -13.86
CA ASN A 160 -6.81 4.21 -14.96
C ASN A 160 -5.58 3.39 -14.59
N LEU A 161 -5.06 3.56 -13.40
CA LEU A 161 -3.89 2.80 -12.95
C LEU A 161 -4.22 1.33 -12.75
N ASP A 162 -5.40 1.03 -12.19
CA ASP A 162 -5.88 -0.34 -12.07
C ASP A 162 -6.00 -1.01 -13.44
N ASP A 163 -6.66 -0.34 -14.39
CA ASP A 163 -6.81 -0.87 -15.74
C ASP A 163 -5.46 -1.12 -16.38
N PHE A 164 -4.50 -0.23 -16.15
CA PHE A 164 -3.16 -0.38 -16.68
C PHE A 164 -2.45 -1.60 -16.08
N THR A 165 -2.57 -1.81 -14.77
CA THR A 165 -1.96 -2.97 -14.12
C THR A 165 -2.63 -4.26 -14.55
N ASP A 166 -3.95 -4.25 -14.69
CA ASP A 166 -4.71 -5.44 -15.10
C ASP A 166 -4.31 -5.93 -16.49
N ARG A 167 -3.94 -5.01 -17.38
CA ARG A 167 -3.52 -5.38 -18.73
C ARG A 167 -2.23 -6.17 -18.80
N ARG A 168 -1.49 -6.21 -17.72
CA ARG A 168 -0.23 -6.95 -17.65
C ARG A 168 -0.43 -8.44 -17.43
N VAL A 169 -1.60 -8.79 -16.99
CA VAL A 169 -1.94 -10.20 -16.70
C VAL A 169 -2.31 -10.99 -17.99
#